data_001b9da4b78a78b0f7a8643e0b943a8d
#
_entry.id   001b9da4b78a78b0f7a8643e0b943a8d
#
_cell.length_a   1.000
_cell.length_b   1.000
_cell.length_c   1.000
_cell.angle_alpha   90.00
_cell.angle_beta   90.00
_cell.angle_gamma   90.00
#
_symmetry.space_group_name_H-M   'P 1'
#
loop_
_entity.id
_entity.type
_entity.pdbx_description
1 polymer ?
#
loop_
_entity_poly.entity_id
_entity_poly.type
_entity_poly.pdbx_seq_one_letter_code
_entity_poly.pdbx_strand_id
1 'polypeptide(L)'
;MRVSIVIASFVAALAATLSFAVIAQTPASAAAGARAAEPPGERPRGARPPLFVKEDWRQIPGGGEHPVTPASVTAANVELKLYGASSKEIQLTGVDGDDNNPTHVWTGLCTTPCGLALRDRTRYVDLTGLARIRWNVKTSGFHEVRPIVKLADGTWLVGDHTDASPLDWLVGELSIASVRWLKLDPERLVTTGNFVDKPDLSKVDEVGFVDLMPASGHGPGGWSDVAQIEIYGKPVPR
;
A
#
# COMPACT_ATOMS: atom_id res chain seq x y z
N MET A 1 -60.27 3.25 18.79
CA MET A 1 -60.63 2.78 17.45
C MET A 1 -59.40 2.15 16.83
N ARG A 2 -59.39 0.82 16.71
CA ARG A 2 -58.32 0.07 16.05
C ARG A 2 -58.80 -0.27 14.62
N VAL A 3 -58.06 0.10 13.62
CA VAL A 3 -58.28 -0.31 12.24
C VAL A 3 -57.19 -1.28 11.85
N SER A 4 -57.54 -2.54 11.69
CA SER A 4 -56.68 -3.60 11.16
C SER A 4 -56.91 -3.69 9.65
N ILE A 5 -55.88 -3.53 8.86
CA ILE A 5 -55.88 -3.76 7.43
C ILE A 5 -55.22 -5.12 7.17
N VAL A 6 -55.99 -6.05 6.65
CA VAL A 6 -55.57 -7.36 6.15
C VAL A 6 -55.27 -7.21 4.67
N ILE A 7 -54.02 -7.47 4.28
CA ILE A 7 -53.64 -7.56 2.85
C ILE A 7 -53.46 -9.04 2.49
N ALA A 8 -54.35 -9.53 1.64
CA ALA A 8 -54.28 -10.87 1.08
C ALA A 8 -53.32 -10.89 -0.12
N SER A 9 -52.31 -11.76 -0.06
CA SER A 9 -51.35 -11.98 -1.15
C SER A 9 -51.84 -13.08 -2.06
N PHE A 10 -52.11 -12.77 -3.34
CA PHE A 10 -52.31 -13.75 -4.40
C PHE A 10 -50.99 -14.15 -5.02
N VAL A 11 -50.62 -15.44 -4.92
CA VAL A 11 -49.51 -16.05 -5.63
C VAL A 11 -50.07 -16.74 -6.87
N ALA A 12 -49.73 -16.24 -8.05
CA ALA A 12 -50.00 -16.91 -9.32
C ALA A 12 -48.70 -17.62 -9.76
N ALA A 13 -48.73 -18.96 -9.77
CA ALA A 13 -47.67 -19.80 -10.31
C ALA A 13 -47.87 -19.96 -11.82
N LEU A 14 -46.95 -19.50 -12.64
CA LEU A 14 -46.91 -19.72 -14.08
C LEU A 14 -45.87 -20.81 -14.38
N ALA A 15 -46.32 -22.01 -14.72
CA ALA A 15 -45.43 -23.09 -15.17
C ALA A 15 -45.26 -22.97 -16.70
N ALA A 16 -44.02 -22.66 -17.11
CA ALA A 16 -43.62 -22.70 -18.52
C ALA A 16 -42.88 -24.01 -18.81
N THR A 17 -43.48 -24.88 -19.59
CA THR A 17 -42.84 -26.11 -20.11
C THR A 17 -42.02 -25.78 -21.35
N LEU A 18 -40.71 -25.91 -21.24
CA LEU A 18 -39.78 -25.81 -22.38
C LEU A 18 -39.55 -27.21 -22.96
N SER A 19 -40.01 -27.43 -24.17
CA SER A 19 -39.73 -28.65 -24.96
C SER A 19 -38.39 -28.47 -25.67
N PHE A 20 -37.39 -29.30 -25.34
CA PHE A 20 -36.12 -29.37 -26.07
C PHE A 20 -36.25 -30.33 -27.26
N ALA A 21 -36.06 -29.79 -28.47
CA ALA A 21 -35.88 -30.60 -29.67
C ALA A 21 -34.42 -31.05 -29.76
N VAL A 22 -34.17 -32.35 -29.69
CA VAL A 22 -32.86 -32.95 -29.91
C VAL A 22 -32.63 -33.05 -31.42
N ILE A 23 -31.71 -32.25 -31.96
CA ILE A 23 -31.21 -32.38 -33.32
C ILE A 23 -30.02 -33.33 -33.30
N ALA A 24 -30.16 -34.52 -33.84
CA ALA A 24 -29.07 -35.47 -34.05
C ALA A 24 -28.17 -34.96 -35.20
N GLN A 25 -26.93 -34.59 -34.92
CA GLN A 25 -25.94 -34.30 -35.92
C GLN A 25 -25.08 -35.55 -36.16
N THR A 26 -25.04 -35.96 -37.42
CA THR A 26 -24.17 -37.02 -37.95
C THR A 26 -22.69 -36.56 -37.96
N PRO A 27 -21.74 -37.37 -37.54
CA PRO A 27 -20.32 -36.94 -37.60
C PRO A 27 -19.79 -37.09 -39.02
N ALA A 28 -19.41 -35.97 -39.66
CA ALA A 28 -18.58 -35.97 -40.83
C ALA A 28 -17.12 -36.21 -40.43
N SER A 29 -16.56 -37.33 -40.84
CA SER A 29 -15.14 -37.64 -40.72
C SER A 29 -14.32 -36.71 -41.64
N ALA A 30 -13.52 -35.85 -41.04
CA ALA A 30 -12.43 -35.18 -41.74
C ALA A 30 -11.14 -35.39 -40.92
N ALA A 31 -10.34 -36.35 -41.34
CA ALA A 31 -8.97 -36.52 -40.93
C ALA A 31 -8.14 -35.36 -41.51
N ALA A 32 -7.93 -34.30 -40.73
CA ALA A 32 -6.88 -33.30 -41.01
C ALA A 32 -5.98 -33.26 -39.77
N GLY A 33 -4.70 -33.55 -39.96
CA GLY A 33 -3.70 -33.66 -38.92
C GLY A 33 -3.71 -32.44 -37.96
N ALA A 34 -4.24 -32.61 -36.78
CA ALA A 34 -4.09 -31.66 -35.73
C ALA A 34 -2.64 -31.72 -35.24
N ARG A 35 -1.84 -30.75 -35.68
CA ARG A 35 -0.57 -30.41 -35.05
C ARG A 35 -0.92 -30.07 -33.60
N ALA A 36 -0.48 -30.90 -32.66
CA ALA A 36 -0.66 -30.62 -31.24
C ALA A 36 -0.12 -29.21 -30.99
N ALA A 37 -1.00 -28.30 -30.54
CA ALA A 37 -0.58 -27.01 -30.07
C ALA A 37 0.33 -27.26 -28.86
N GLU A 38 1.59 -26.87 -28.95
CA GLU A 38 2.48 -26.83 -27.79
C GLU A 38 1.76 -26.03 -26.69
N PRO A 39 1.76 -26.53 -25.46
CA PRO A 39 1.20 -25.78 -24.34
C PRO A 39 1.92 -24.41 -24.33
N PRO A 40 1.20 -23.29 -24.10
CA PRO A 40 1.83 -21.99 -24.05
C PRO A 40 2.95 -22.05 -23.02
N GLY A 41 4.19 -21.89 -23.50
CA GLY A 41 5.39 -22.00 -22.68
C GLY A 41 5.21 -21.12 -21.43
N GLU A 42 5.36 -21.72 -20.27
CA GLU A 42 5.28 -21.03 -18.98
C GLU A 42 6.32 -19.89 -19.02
N ARG A 43 5.83 -18.65 -19.12
CA ARG A 43 6.75 -17.49 -19.11
C ARG A 43 7.58 -17.60 -17.84
N PRO A 44 8.92 -17.50 -17.92
CA PRO A 44 9.75 -17.58 -16.74
C PRO A 44 9.21 -16.58 -15.73
N ARG A 45 8.70 -17.04 -14.60
CA ARG A 45 8.29 -16.16 -13.50
C ARG A 45 9.55 -15.45 -13.08
N GLY A 46 9.58 -14.12 -13.29
CA GLY A 46 10.71 -13.32 -12.88
C GLY A 46 11.03 -13.60 -11.41
N ALA A 47 12.31 -13.75 -11.08
CA ALA A 47 12.71 -13.98 -9.70
C ALA A 47 12.18 -12.85 -8.82
N ARG A 48 11.53 -13.20 -7.69
CA ARG A 48 11.09 -12.21 -6.73
C ARG A 48 12.30 -11.45 -6.19
N PRO A 49 12.25 -10.11 -6.13
CA PRO A 49 13.36 -9.33 -5.59
C PRO A 49 13.58 -9.64 -4.10
N PRO A 50 14.82 -9.54 -3.61
CA PRO A 50 15.13 -9.76 -2.20
C PRO A 50 14.48 -8.67 -1.32
N LEU A 51 14.37 -8.96 -0.04
CA LEU A 51 14.11 -7.95 0.98
C LEU A 51 15.31 -6.99 1.01
N PHE A 52 15.06 -5.71 0.75
CA PHE A 52 16.07 -4.66 0.74
C PHE A 52 16.17 -3.95 2.09
N VAL A 53 15.03 -3.56 2.65
CA VAL A 53 14.90 -2.96 3.98
C VAL A 53 13.69 -3.56 4.68
N LYS A 54 13.84 -3.85 5.96
CA LYS A 54 12.77 -4.09 6.92
C LYS A 54 12.96 -3.14 8.09
N GLU A 55 11.93 -2.39 8.42
CA GLU A 55 11.89 -1.50 9.58
C GLU A 55 10.67 -1.84 10.44
N ASP A 56 10.95 -2.17 11.71
CA ASP A 56 9.94 -2.54 12.71
C ASP A 56 9.82 -1.49 13.80
N TRP A 57 10.60 -0.42 13.71
CA TRP A 57 10.79 0.64 14.71
C TRP A 57 11.28 0.11 16.06
N ARG A 58 11.83 1.00 16.87
CA ARG A 58 12.31 0.70 18.21
C ARG A 58 11.74 1.69 19.20
N GLN A 59 11.06 1.19 20.21
CA GLN A 59 10.61 1.99 21.33
C GLN A 59 11.80 2.35 22.23
N ILE A 60 11.75 3.52 22.84
CA ILE A 60 12.71 3.90 23.86
C ILE A 60 12.42 3.19 25.18
N PRO A 61 13.43 2.98 26.06
CA PRO A 61 13.19 2.47 27.41
C PRO A 61 12.15 3.30 28.15
N GLY A 62 11.14 2.64 28.71
CA GLY A 62 10.02 3.28 29.40
C GLY A 62 8.77 3.48 28.52
N GLY A 63 8.89 3.32 27.20
CA GLY A 63 7.76 3.41 26.27
C GLY A 63 7.16 4.81 26.17
N GLY A 64 5.89 4.84 25.73
CA GLY A 64 5.12 6.07 25.61
C GLY A 64 5.25 6.75 24.25
N GLU A 65 4.58 7.89 24.13
CA GLU A 65 4.60 8.72 22.93
C GLU A 65 5.77 9.70 22.98
N HIS A 66 6.56 9.74 21.92
CA HIS A 66 7.66 10.69 21.77
C HIS A 66 7.98 10.92 20.29
N PRO A 67 8.64 12.06 19.94
CA PRO A 67 9.01 12.33 18.56
C PRO A 67 9.86 11.21 17.95
N VAL A 68 9.54 10.86 16.70
CA VAL A 68 10.36 9.94 15.91
C VAL A 68 11.75 10.54 15.68
N THR A 69 12.80 9.75 15.91
CA THR A 69 14.19 10.16 15.77
C THR A 69 15.00 9.10 15.00
N PRO A 70 16.23 9.39 14.56
CA PRO A 70 17.10 8.38 13.98
C PRO A 70 17.35 7.16 14.88
N ALA A 71 17.22 7.30 16.21
CA ALA A 71 17.34 6.19 17.16
C ALA A 71 16.12 5.26 17.15
N SER A 72 15.00 5.69 16.59
CA SER A 72 13.80 4.89 16.43
C SER A 72 13.90 3.83 15.32
N VAL A 73 14.97 3.92 14.47
CA VAL A 73 15.18 3.00 13.35
C VAL A 73 15.97 1.78 13.81
N THR A 74 15.49 0.58 13.47
CA THR A 74 16.14 -0.69 13.80
C THR A 74 17.11 -1.16 12.73
N ALA A 75 16.89 -0.79 11.47
CA ALA A 75 17.71 -1.20 10.34
C ALA A 75 19.07 -0.50 10.33
N ALA A 76 20.18 -1.26 10.44
CA ALA A 76 21.53 -0.74 10.76
C ALA A 76 22.10 0.26 9.73
N ASN A 77 21.78 0.14 8.45
CA ASN A 77 22.33 0.98 7.38
C ASN A 77 21.35 2.01 6.85
N VAL A 78 20.28 2.26 7.58
CA VAL A 78 19.18 3.11 7.14
C VAL A 78 19.21 4.45 7.85
N GLU A 79 18.97 5.51 7.10
CA GLU A 79 18.70 6.85 7.61
C GLU A 79 17.19 7.10 7.56
N LEU A 80 16.69 7.69 8.65
CA LEU A 80 15.34 8.25 8.70
C LEU A 80 15.35 9.67 8.14
N LYS A 81 14.42 9.95 7.24
CA LYS A 81 14.16 11.29 6.70
C LYS A 81 12.71 11.65 6.98
N LEU A 82 12.48 12.87 7.47
CA LEU A 82 11.14 13.38 7.80
C LEU A 82 10.78 14.52 6.85
N TYR A 83 9.55 14.57 6.37
CA TYR A 83 9.07 15.48 5.33
C TYR A 83 7.77 16.16 5.71
N GLY A 84 7.55 17.35 5.14
CA GLY A 84 6.43 18.22 5.44
C GLY A 84 6.71 19.22 6.56
N ALA A 85 5.94 20.30 6.62
CA ALA A 85 6.13 21.36 7.62
C ALA A 85 5.93 20.86 9.05
N SER A 86 5.05 19.88 9.27
CA SER A 86 4.77 19.22 10.56
C SER A 86 5.64 17.97 10.81
N SER A 87 6.69 17.74 10.05
CA SER A 87 7.51 16.53 10.16
C SER A 87 8.08 16.25 11.55
N LYS A 88 8.33 17.28 12.35
CA LYS A 88 8.81 17.15 13.75
C LYS A 88 7.73 16.71 14.73
N GLU A 89 6.46 16.74 14.31
CA GLU A 89 5.29 16.35 15.08
C GLU A 89 4.97 14.85 14.93
N ILE A 90 5.66 14.16 14.01
CA ILE A 90 5.52 12.71 13.86
C ILE A 90 6.03 12.03 15.13
N GLN A 91 5.17 11.20 15.73
CA GLN A 91 5.48 10.51 16.99
C GLN A 91 5.78 9.03 16.75
N LEU A 92 6.52 8.45 17.68
CA LEU A 92 6.58 7.01 17.89
C LEU A 92 5.80 6.68 19.15
N THR A 93 4.98 5.64 19.09
CA THR A 93 4.17 5.16 20.21
C THR A 93 4.00 3.64 20.15
N GLY A 94 3.18 3.07 21.01
CA GLY A 94 2.97 1.63 21.08
C GLY A 94 3.97 0.92 21.99
N VAL A 95 3.94 -0.39 21.99
CA VAL A 95 4.71 -1.25 22.89
C VAL A 95 5.39 -2.37 22.10
N ASP A 96 6.69 -2.56 22.31
CA ASP A 96 7.43 -3.65 21.68
C ASP A 96 6.84 -5.01 22.06
N GLY A 97 6.46 -5.81 21.05
CA GLY A 97 5.92 -7.15 21.24
C GLY A 97 4.45 -7.22 21.61
N ASP A 98 3.72 -6.12 21.59
CA ASP A 98 2.26 -6.11 21.74
C ASP A 98 1.59 -6.12 20.34
N ASP A 99 0.95 -7.23 19.98
CA ASP A 99 0.29 -7.39 18.66
C ASP A 99 -0.94 -6.47 18.49
N ASN A 100 -1.56 -6.02 19.59
CA ASN A 100 -2.72 -5.14 19.55
C ASN A 100 -2.33 -3.66 19.46
N ASN A 101 -1.16 -3.31 19.99
CA ASN A 101 -0.61 -1.97 19.98
C ASN A 101 0.91 -2.00 19.76
N PRO A 102 1.38 -2.55 18.61
CA PRO A 102 2.81 -2.66 18.32
C PRO A 102 3.46 -1.29 18.28
N THR A 103 4.77 -1.24 18.48
CA THR A 103 5.52 0.00 18.25
C THR A 103 5.30 0.50 16.82
N HIS A 104 4.87 1.74 16.67
CA HIS A 104 4.51 2.32 15.38
C HIS A 104 4.78 3.82 15.32
N VAL A 105 4.96 4.31 14.10
CA VAL A 105 4.95 5.74 13.78
C VAL A 105 3.51 6.21 13.71
N TRP A 106 3.20 7.33 14.34
CA TRP A 106 1.89 7.97 14.40
C TRP A 106 1.92 9.41 13.90
N THR A 107 1.00 9.77 13.01
CA THR A 107 0.91 11.11 12.40
C THR A 107 -0.06 12.05 13.08
N GLY A 108 -0.71 11.63 14.16
CA GLY A 108 -1.86 12.31 14.76
C GLY A 108 -1.63 13.75 15.23
N LEU A 109 -0.39 14.16 15.49
CA LEU A 109 -0.08 15.55 15.85
C LEU A 109 0.26 16.44 14.65
N CYS A 110 0.36 15.89 13.44
CA CYS A 110 0.72 16.66 12.25
C CYS A 110 -0.39 17.63 11.87
N THR A 111 -0.19 18.92 12.09
CA THR A 111 -1.15 19.99 11.75
C THR A 111 -1.17 20.32 10.25
N THR A 112 -0.22 19.81 9.49
CA THR A 112 -0.16 19.78 8.02
C THR A 112 0.24 18.39 7.57
N PRO A 113 0.09 18.03 6.27
CA PRO A 113 0.59 16.76 5.75
C PRO A 113 2.00 16.46 6.23
N CYS A 114 2.26 15.22 6.61
CA CYS A 114 3.57 14.76 7.05
C CYS A 114 3.87 13.35 6.53
N GLY A 115 5.14 13.01 6.48
CA GLY A 115 5.59 11.73 6.01
C GLY A 115 7.05 11.47 6.35
N LEU A 116 7.46 10.24 6.15
CA LEU A 116 8.85 9.84 6.35
C LEU A 116 9.32 8.91 5.23
N ALA A 117 10.63 8.87 5.06
CA ALA A 117 11.27 7.93 4.16
C ALA A 117 12.53 7.33 4.80
N LEU A 118 12.84 6.14 4.33
CA LEU A 118 14.02 5.36 4.69
C LEU A 118 15.01 5.40 3.54
N ARG A 119 16.26 5.69 3.83
CA ARG A 119 17.37 5.78 2.89
C ARG A 119 18.49 4.82 3.29
N ASP A 120 18.83 3.87 2.40
CA ASP A 120 20.08 3.09 2.62
C ASP A 120 21.30 3.99 2.36
N ARG A 121 22.26 4.01 3.29
CA ARG A 121 23.42 4.91 3.24
C ARG A 121 24.37 4.62 2.10
N THR A 122 24.40 3.39 1.60
CA THR A 122 25.39 2.88 0.67
C THR A 122 24.84 2.46 -0.69
N ARG A 123 23.53 2.29 -0.80
CA ARG A 123 22.88 1.73 -2.00
C ARG A 123 21.63 2.50 -2.37
N TYR A 124 21.33 2.51 -3.65
CA TYR A 124 19.98 2.71 -4.17
C TYR A 124 19.22 1.39 -4.16
N VAL A 125 17.92 1.46 -4.37
CA VAL A 125 17.08 0.28 -4.66
C VAL A 125 16.48 0.37 -6.06
N ASP A 126 16.56 -0.72 -6.81
CA ASP A 126 15.83 -0.91 -8.07
C ASP A 126 14.43 -1.45 -7.71
N LEU A 127 13.43 -0.64 -7.94
CA LEU A 127 12.02 -0.95 -7.71
C LEU A 127 11.28 -1.36 -9.00
N THR A 128 12.00 -1.78 -10.03
CA THR A 128 11.38 -2.28 -11.27
C THR A 128 10.92 -3.74 -11.15
N GLY A 129 10.16 -4.21 -12.12
CA GLY A 129 9.73 -5.60 -12.24
C GLY A 129 8.76 -6.02 -11.14
N LEU A 130 9.13 -7.01 -10.30
CA LEU A 130 8.29 -7.55 -9.24
C LEU A 130 8.55 -6.92 -7.86
N ALA A 131 9.11 -5.72 -7.85
CA ALA A 131 9.32 -4.97 -6.61
C ALA A 131 7.99 -4.66 -5.92
N ARG A 132 8.02 -4.65 -4.59
CA ARG A 132 6.84 -4.38 -3.77
C ARG A 132 7.22 -3.73 -2.46
N ILE A 133 6.25 -3.05 -1.87
CA ILE A 133 6.28 -2.61 -0.49
C ILE A 133 5.21 -3.39 0.26
N ARG A 134 5.53 -3.80 1.47
CA ARG A 134 4.60 -4.38 2.42
C ARG A 134 4.69 -3.58 3.72
N TRP A 135 3.58 -3.27 4.30
CA TRP A 135 3.52 -2.51 5.55
C TRP A 135 2.39 -3.00 6.46
N ASN A 136 2.49 -2.66 7.72
CA ASN A 136 1.41 -2.88 8.69
C ASN A 136 0.88 -1.51 9.11
N VAL A 137 -0.36 -1.21 8.73
CA VAL A 137 -0.95 0.12 8.88
C VAL A 137 -2.28 0.08 9.62
N LYS A 138 -2.58 1.17 10.29
CA LYS A 138 -3.89 1.46 10.86
C LYS A 138 -4.17 2.94 10.67
N THR A 139 -5.43 3.31 10.45
CA THR A 139 -5.80 4.71 10.22
C THR A 139 -7.08 5.06 10.96
N SER A 140 -7.39 6.34 11.05
CA SER A 140 -8.65 6.84 11.58
C SER A 140 -9.22 7.92 10.65
N GLY A 141 -10.53 8.09 10.67
CA GLY A 141 -11.20 9.06 9.79
C GLY A 141 -11.06 8.70 8.32
N PHE A 142 -10.68 9.68 7.50
CA PHE A 142 -10.43 9.52 6.06
C PHE A 142 -8.94 9.50 5.73
N HIS A 143 -8.08 9.27 6.74
CA HIS A 143 -6.64 9.20 6.54
C HIS A 143 -6.23 7.95 5.78
N GLU A 144 -5.22 8.08 4.94
CA GLU A 144 -4.69 7.03 4.08
C GLU A 144 -3.16 7.10 4.04
N VAL A 145 -2.52 5.93 4.10
CA VAL A 145 -1.09 5.80 3.90
C VAL A 145 -0.80 5.62 2.41
N ARG A 146 0.08 6.45 1.86
CA ARG A 146 0.47 6.41 0.45
C ARG A 146 1.99 6.23 0.31
N PRO A 147 2.47 5.45 -0.67
CA PRO A 147 3.90 5.29 -0.89
C PRO A 147 4.51 6.56 -1.49
N ILE A 148 5.71 6.90 -1.01
CA ILE A 148 6.54 7.93 -1.61
C ILE A 148 7.90 7.36 -1.95
N VAL A 149 8.50 7.88 -3.03
CA VAL A 149 9.87 7.56 -3.44
C VAL A 149 10.61 8.82 -3.88
N LYS A 150 11.90 8.84 -3.62
CA LYS A 150 12.83 9.81 -4.18
C LYS A 150 13.74 9.11 -5.15
N LEU A 151 13.79 9.59 -6.38
CA LEU A 151 14.70 9.06 -7.39
C LEU A 151 16.14 9.56 -7.16
N ALA A 152 17.10 8.91 -7.78
CA ALA A 152 18.50 9.30 -7.68
C ALA A 152 18.80 10.71 -8.21
N ASP A 153 17.98 11.23 -9.12
CA ASP A 153 18.05 12.61 -9.65
C ASP A 153 17.42 13.65 -8.73
N GLY A 154 16.89 13.24 -7.58
CA GLY A 154 16.22 14.10 -6.61
C GLY A 154 14.71 14.30 -6.83
N THR A 155 14.13 13.74 -7.89
CA THR A 155 12.69 13.81 -8.15
C THR A 155 11.92 13.06 -7.09
N TRP A 156 10.92 13.71 -6.48
CA TRP A 156 9.98 13.10 -5.56
C TRP A 156 8.69 12.68 -6.24
N LEU A 157 8.24 11.49 -5.89
CA LEU A 157 7.00 10.92 -6.41
C LEU A 157 6.15 10.35 -5.26
N VAL A 158 4.84 10.50 -5.39
CA VAL A 158 3.83 9.84 -4.53
C VAL A 158 2.97 8.92 -5.39
N GLY A 159 2.74 7.72 -4.90
CA GLY A 159 1.88 6.76 -5.57
C GLY A 159 0.39 7.05 -5.39
N ASP A 160 -0.42 6.56 -6.32
CA ASP A 160 -1.87 6.59 -6.25
C ASP A 160 -2.47 5.43 -5.43
N HIS A 161 -1.63 4.45 -5.03
CA HIS A 161 -2.03 3.40 -4.10
C HIS A 161 -2.26 3.99 -2.71
N THR A 162 -3.34 3.56 -2.06
CA THR A 162 -3.68 3.95 -0.69
C THR A 162 -4.06 2.72 0.12
N ASP A 163 -3.59 2.68 1.36
CA ASP A 163 -4.06 1.74 2.36
C ASP A 163 -4.65 2.49 3.55
N ALA A 164 -5.83 2.03 3.99
CA ALA A 164 -6.54 2.55 5.15
C ALA A 164 -7.23 1.40 5.89
N SER A 165 -7.16 1.41 7.22
CA SER A 165 -7.85 0.44 8.07
C SER A 165 -8.28 1.09 9.37
N PRO A 166 -9.57 1.46 9.52
CA PRO A 166 -10.03 2.25 10.67
C PRO A 166 -10.25 1.44 11.95
N LEU A 167 -10.28 0.12 11.88
CA LEU A 167 -10.62 -0.72 13.03
C LEU A 167 -9.42 -1.49 13.58
N ASP A 168 -8.67 -2.14 12.70
CA ASP A 168 -7.59 -3.06 13.07
C ASP A 168 -6.35 -2.81 12.20
N TRP A 169 -5.23 -3.39 12.64
CA TRP A 169 -4.02 -3.41 11.88
C TRP A 169 -4.19 -4.20 10.57
N LEU A 170 -3.86 -3.57 9.44
CA LEU A 170 -3.88 -4.14 8.10
C LEU A 170 -2.46 -4.38 7.60
N VAL A 171 -2.16 -5.61 7.25
CA VAL A 171 -0.96 -5.91 6.48
C VAL A 171 -1.26 -5.74 5.00
N GLY A 172 -0.90 -4.59 4.45
CA GLY A 172 -1.01 -4.26 3.04
C GLY A 172 0.24 -4.67 2.26
N GLU A 173 0.08 -5.09 1.01
CA GLU A 173 1.17 -5.31 0.06
C GLU A 173 0.83 -4.66 -1.27
N LEU A 174 1.67 -3.75 -1.73
CA LEU A 174 1.49 -3.09 -3.03
C LEU A 174 2.59 -3.52 -4.00
N SER A 175 2.20 -3.86 -5.23
CA SER A 175 3.11 -4.07 -6.34
C SER A 175 3.49 -2.73 -6.94
N ILE A 176 4.77 -2.39 -6.94
CA ILE A 176 5.26 -1.12 -7.49
C ILE A 176 4.91 -0.95 -8.97
N ALA A 177 4.88 -2.04 -9.72
CA ALA A 177 4.49 -2.03 -11.14
C ALA A 177 3.03 -1.62 -11.39
N SER A 178 2.17 -1.69 -10.38
CA SER A 178 0.75 -1.31 -10.47
C SER A 178 0.48 0.13 -10.00
N VAL A 179 1.48 0.80 -9.43
CA VAL A 179 1.35 2.16 -8.89
C VAL A 179 1.56 3.18 -10.00
N ARG A 180 0.64 4.13 -10.12
CA ARG A 180 0.83 5.35 -10.91
C ARG A 180 1.38 6.43 -10.02
N TRP A 181 2.27 7.24 -10.55
CA TRP A 181 3.03 8.20 -9.76
C TRP A 181 2.70 9.63 -10.14
N LEU A 182 2.56 10.50 -9.13
CA LEU A 182 2.46 11.95 -9.24
C LEU A 182 3.74 12.58 -8.71
N LYS A 183 4.14 13.72 -9.25
CA LYS A 183 5.22 14.51 -8.64
C LYS A 183 4.75 15.03 -7.28
N LEU A 184 5.67 15.02 -6.32
CA LEU A 184 5.46 15.47 -4.96
C LEU A 184 6.42 16.61 -4.63
N ASP A 185 5.90 17.69 -4.06
CA ASP A 185 6.72 18.67 -3.34
C ASP A 185 7.00 18.15 -1.92
N PRO A 186 8.24 17.79 -1.56
CA PRO A 186 8.55 17.17 -0.28
C PRO A 186 8.50 18.14 0.91
N GLU A 187 8.55 19.44 0.68
CA GLU A 187 8.48 20.44 1.75
C GLU A 187 7.04 20.66 2.22
N ARG A 188 6.11 20.69 1.25
CA ARG A 188 4.69 20.98 1.49
C ARG A 188 3.84 19.70 1.51
N LEU A 189 4.36 18.60 0.99
CA LEU A 189 3.67 17.32 0.76
C LEU A 189 2.37 17.53 -0.05
N VAL A 190 2.49 18.25 -1.15
CA VAL A 190 1.41 18.43 -2.11
C VAL A 190 1.78 17.83 -3.45
N THR A 191 0.81 17.24 -4.12
CA THR A 191 0.98 16.71 -5.46
C THR A 191 0.98 17.83 -6.49
N THR A 192 1.82 17.72 -7.50
CA THR A 192 1.93 18.70 -8.58
C THR A 192 1.76 18.07 -9.95
N GLY A 193 0.98 18.69 -10.81
CA GLY A 193 0.82 18.30 -12.21
C GLY A 193 0.01 17.03 -12.43
N ASN A 194 0.31 16.36 -13.54
CA ASN A 194 -0.31 15.12 -13.96
C ASN A 194 0.51 13.90 -13.55
N PHE A 195 -0.05 12.71 -13.73
CA PHE A 195 0.70 11.47 -13.57
C PHE A 195 1.95 11.46 -14.45
N VAL A 196 3.05 11.01 -13.85
CA VAL A 196 4.32 10.82 -14.55
C VAL A 196 4.23 9.54 -15.37
N ASP A 197 4.42 9.65 -16.67
CA ASP A 197 4.45 8.46 -17.51
C ASP A 197 5.79 7.72 -17.31
N LYS A 198 5.70 6.45 -16.88
CA LYS A 198 6.81 5.51 -16.72
C LYS A 198 8.07 6.09 -16.05
N PRO A 199 7.99 6.52 -14.79
CA PRO A 199 9.18 7.01 -14.10
C PRO A 199 10.26 5.91 -14.04
N ASP A 200 11.52 6.30 -14.13
CA ASP A 200 12.64 5.38 -13.97
C ASP A 200 12.85 5.02 -12.50
N LEU A 201 12.32 3.89 -12.08
CA LEU A 201 12.44 3.38 -10.73
C LEU A 201 13.64 2.43 -10.55
N SER A 202 14.59 2.39 -11.48
CA SER A 202 15.78 1.52 -11.41
C SER A 202 16.82 2.00 -10.40
N LYS A 203 16.73 3.28 -9.96
CA LYS A 203 17.60 3.88 -8.95
C LYS A 203 16.78 4.80 -8.04
N VAL A 204 16.23 4.23 -6.99
CA VAL A 204 15.48 4.95 -5.97
C VAL A 204 16.36 5.18 -4.75
N ASP A 205 16.44 6.42 -4.31
CA ASP A 205 17.28 6.88 -3.19
C ASP A 205 16.58 6.67 -1.84
N GLU A 206 15.29 7.00 -1.79
CA GLU A 206 14.49 6.93 -0.56
C GLU A 206 13.13 6.30 -0.86
N VAL A 207 12.63 5.50 0.08
CA VAL A 207 11.31 4.87 0.02
C VAL A 207 10.61 5.06 1.35
N GLY A 208 9.35 5.44 1.33
CA GLY A 208 8.62 5.68 2.56
C GLY A 208 7.13 5.81 2.35
N PHE A 209 6.49 6.51 3.27
CA PHE A 209 5.07 6.79 3.23
C PHE A 209 4.74 8.24 3.57
N VAL A 210 3.56 8.67 3.19
CA VAL A 210 3.00 9.97 3.50
C VAL A 210 1.53 9.84 3.84
N ASP A 211 1.09 10.65 4.79
CA ASP A 211 -0.29 11.02 5.01
C ASP A 211 -0.48 12.45 4.47
N LEU A 212 -1.31 12.58 3.44
CA LEU A 212 -1.54 13.88 2.77
C LEU A 212 -2.62 14.72 3.44
N MET A 213 -3.16 14.25 4.58
CA MET A 213 -4.16 14.97 5.34
C MET A 213 -3.57 15.51 6.64
N PRO A 214 -3.96 16.72 7.07
CA PRO A 214 -3.64 17.21 8.40
C PRO A 214 -4.44 16.44 9.45
N ALA A 215 -3.77 16.03 10.52
CA ALA A 215 -4.39 15.34 11.63
C ALA A 215 -5.02 16.32 12.64
N SER A 216 -5.71 15.78 13.64
CA SER A 216 -6.49 16.55 14.61
C SER A 216 -6.07 16.34 16.07
N GLY A 217 -4.85 15.83 16.29
CA GLY A 217 -4.33 15.55 17.63
C GLY A 217 -4.88 14.26 18.23
N HIS A 218 -4.90 14.18 19.56
CA HIS A 218 -5.43 13.04 20.33
C HIS A 218 -6.97 12.98 20.37
N GLY A 219 -7.63 13.89 19.68
CA GLY A 219 -9.10 13.95 19.62
C GLY A 219 -9.69 12.88 18.67
N PRO A 220 -11.01 12.94 18.44
CA PRO A 220 -11.73 11.98 17.59
C PRO A 220 -11.46 12.18 16.09
N GLY A 221 -10.42 12.89 15.73
CA GLY A 221 -10.04 13.15 14.34
C GLY A 221 -9.29 11.99 13.68
N GLY A 222 -8.67 12.31 12.56
CA GLY A 222 -7.98 11.31 11.77
C GLY A 222 -6.47 11.31 12.00
N TRP A 223 -5.87 10.15 11.78
CA TRP A 223 -4.43 9.89 11.87
C TRP A 223 -4.07 8.63 11.09
N SER A 224 -2.77 8.46 10.85
CA SER A 224 -2.21 7.23 10.28
C SER A 224 -1.14 6.65 11.19
N ASP A 225 -1.16 5.32 11.35
CA ASP A 225 -0.17 4.51 12.05
C ASP A 225 0.54 3.60 11.07
N VAL A 226 1.85 3.45 11.21
CA VAL A 226 2.67 2.50 10.46
C VAL A 226 3.59 1.76 11.42
N ALA A 227 3.30 0.49 11.69
CA ALA A 227 4.06 -0.35 12.61
C ALA A 227 5.25 -1.05 11.96
N GLN A 228 5.16 -1.34 10.68
CA GLN A 228 6.21 -2.02 9.94
C GLN A 228 6.23 -1.55 8.49
N ILE A 229 7.42 -1.52 7.91
CA ILE A 229 7.61 -1.34 6.46
C ILE A 229 8.68 -2.29 5.95
N GLU A 230 8.36 -3.06 4.92
CA GLU A 230 9.27 -3.95 4.19
C GLU A 230 9.35 -3.49 2.72
N ILE A 231 10.55 -3.31 2.23
CA ILE A 231 10.82 -2.89 0.85
C ILE A 231 11.53 -4.03 0.14
N TYR A 232 10.92 -4.57 -0.91
CA TYR A 232 11.49 -5.62 -1.74
C TYR A 232 11.90 -5.05 -3.08
N GLY A 233 13.21 -5.03 -3.32
CA GLY A 233 13.86 -4.50 -4.50
C GLY A 233 15.29 -4.99 -4.62
N LYS A 234 15.94 -4.72 -5.74
CA LYS A 234 17.33 -5.10 -5.93
C LYS A 234 18.27 -4.00 -5.45
N PRO A 235 19.30 -4.29 -4.63
CA PRO A 235 20.29 -3.28 -4.28
C PRO A 235 21.09 -2.85 -5.52
N VAL A 236 21.31 -1.54 -5.66
CA VAL A 236 22.11 -0.94 -6.73
C VAL A 236 23.19 -0.05 -6.09
N PRO A 237 24.45 -0.09 -6.54
CA PRO A 237 25.50 0.80 -6.02
C PRO A 237 25.15 2.28 -6.19
N ARG A 238 25.56 3.11 -5.19
CA ARG A 238 25.53 4.59 -5.28
C ARG A 238 26.65 5.11 -6.14
#